data_898a19c0e71fc568514d535e711c89c0
#
_entry.id   898a19c0e71fc568514d535e711c89c0
#
_cell.length_a   1.000
_cell.length_b   1.000
_cell.length_c   1.000
_cell.angle_alpha   90.00
_cell.angle_beta   90.00
_cell.angle_gamma   90.00
#
_symmetry.space_group_name_H-M   'P 1'
#
loop_
_entity.id
_entity.type
_entity.pdbx_description
1 polymer ?
#
loop_
_entity_poly.entity_id
_entity_poly.type
_entity_poly.pdbx_seq_one_letter_code
_entity_poly.pdbx_strand_id
1 'polypeptide(L)' 'MPEQPIQKRGSQRRNRNATVKAVYLLLNKPMRVERLAEAVDLPLRQTYRIITHFKATGWLQSDRSYYWLTINP' A
#
# COMPACT_ATOMS: atom_id res chain seq x y z
N MET A 1 -9.06 -3.14 30.37
CA MET A 1 -9.12 -1.77 29.98
C MET A 1 -9.09 -1.61 28.48
N PRO A 2 -9.66 -0.54 28.01
CA PRO A 2 -9.82 -0.37 26.56
C PRO A 2 -8.56 -0.03 25.80
N GLU A 3 -7.48 0.26 26.48
CA GLU A 3 -6.27 0.68 25.77
C GLU A 3 -5.71 -0.38 24.83
N GLN A 4 -5.77 -1.64 25.24
CA GLN A 4 -5.17 -2.69 24.44
C GLN A 4 -5.87 -2.87 23.09
N PRO A 5 -7.20 -2.96 23.06
CA PRO A 5 -7.88 -3.02 21.77
C PRO A 5 -7.60 -1.79 20.92
N ILE A 6 -7.47 -0.64 21.55
CA ILE A 6 -7.20 0.59 20.83
C ILE A 6 -5.84 0.52 20.15
N GLN A 7 -4.84 -0.04 20.82
CA GLN A 7 -3.52 -0.15 20.25
C GLN A 7 -3.52 -1.04 19.00
N LYS A 8 -4.23 -2.16 19.06
CA LYS A 8 -4.33 -3.04 17.90
C LYS A 8 -5.04 -2.34 16.76
N ARG A 9 -6.08 -1.60 17.08
CA ARG A 9 -6.78 -0.84 16.06
C ARG A 9 -5.88 0.22 15.45
N GLY A 10 -4.99 0.80 16.27
CA GLY A 10 -4.05 1.76 15.76
C GLY A 10 -3.16 1.19 14.69
N SER A 11 -2.66 -0.04 14.90
CA SER A 11 -1.84 -0.70 13.88
C SER A 11 -2.63 -0.94 12.61
N GLN A 12 -3.86 -1.44 12.72
CA GLN A 12 -4.70 -1.66 11.56
C GLN A 12 -5.01 -0.37 10.84
N ARG A 13 -5.28 0.66 11.61
CA ARG A 13 -5.57 1.98 11.05
C ARG A 13 -4.37 2.51 10.28
N ARG A 14 -3.18 2.31 10.82
CA ARG A 14 -1.95 2.73 10.13
C ARG A 14 -1.82 2.02 8.79
N ASN A 15 -2.05 0.72 8.76
CA ASN A 15 -1.96 -0.04 7.52
C ASN A 15 -3.01 0.41 6.51
N ARG A 16 -4.21 0.71 7.00
CA ARG A 16 -5.27 1.19 6.14
C ARG A 16 -4.91 2.55 5.54
N ASN A 17 -4.38 3.44 6.37
CA ASN A 17 -3.96 4.75 5.87
C ASN A 17 -2.84 4.61 4.85
N ALA A 18 -1.92 3.69 5.09
CA ALA A 18 -0.84 3.45 4.15
C ALA A 18 -1.37 2.93 2.82
N THR A 19 -2.38 2.06 2.86
CA THR A 19 -2.99 1.55 1.65
C THR A 19 -3.64 2.67 0.85
N VAL A 20 -4.38 3.53 1.51
CA VAL A 20 -5.02 4.67 0.84
C VAL A 20 -3.96 5.58 0.24
N LYS A 21 -2.91 5.86 0.99
CA LYS A 21 -1.83 6.71 0.50
C LYS A 21 -1.16 6.08 -0.72
N ALA A 22 -0.99 4.75 -0.70
CA ALA A 22 -0.39 4.04 -1.83
C ALA A 22 -1.24 4.19 -3.09
N VAL A 23 -2.56 4.18 -2.95
CA VAL A 23 -3.44 4.39 -4.11
C VAL A 23 -3.12 5.72 -4.78
N TYR A 24 -3.06 6.78 -3.99
CA TYR A 24 -2.78 8.11 -4.56
C TYR A 24 -1.39 8.18 -5.17
N LEU A 25 -0.41 7.53 -4.54
CA LEU A 25 0.96 7.58 -5.03
C LEU A 25 1.14 6.79 -6.31
N LEU A 26 0.45 5.67 -6.44
CA LEU A 26 0.64 4.76 -7.57
C LEU A 26 -0.34 5.01 -8.71
N LEU A 27 -1.35 5.82 -8.52
CA LEU A 27 -2.37 6.01 -9.55
C LEU A 27 -1.75 6.70 -10.76
N ASN A 28 -1.60 5.91 -11.85
CA ASN A 28 -0.99 6.37 -13.09
C ASN A 28 0.45 6.86 -12.93
N LYS A 29 1.14 6.42 -11.86
CA LYS A 29 2.50 6.86 -11.59
C LYS A 29 3.36 5.64 -11.25
N PRO A 30 4.19 5.16 -12.17
CA PRO A 30 5.08 4.04 -11.88
C PRO A 30 6.05 4.37 -10.76
N MET A 31 6.24 3.40 -9.86
CA MET A 31 7.08 3.60 -8.70
C MET A 31 7.67 2.26 -8.29
N ARG A 32 8.89 2.25 -7.84
CA ARG A 32 9.51 1.06 -7.29
C ARG A 32 9.00 0.80 -5.89
N VAL A 33 8.99 -0.48 -5.49
CA VAL A 33 8.49 -0.84 -4.18
C VAL A 33 9.29 -0.18 -3.06
N GLU A 34 10.61 -0.02 -3.25
CA GLU A 34 11.43 0.63 -2.25
C GLU A 34 11.00 2.09 -2.03
N ARG A 35 10.71 2.78 -3.11
CA ARG A 35 10.22 4.15 -3.01
C ARG A 35 8.87 4.22 -2.36
N LEU A 36 8.00 3.28 -2.72
CA LEU A 36 6.67 3.23 -2.12
C LEU A 36 6.78 2.97 -0.62
N ALA A 37 7.66 2.06 -0.21
CA ALA A 37 7.86 1.75 1.20
C ALA A 37 8.27 2.98 1.98
N GLU A 38 9.19 3.78 1.42
CA GLU A 38 9.60 5.02 2.07
C GLU A 38 8.44 6.00 2.16
N ALA A 39 7.67 6.12 1.10
CA ALA A 39 6.59 7.09 1.05
C ALA A 39 5.45 6.76 2.02
N VAL A 40 5.18 5.46 2.23
CA VAL A 40 4.12 5.06 3.16
C VAL A 40 4.67 4.73 4.54
N ASP A 41 5.99 4.82 4.73
CA ASP A 41 6.65 4.61 6.01
C ASP A 41 6.37 3.21 6.56
N LEU A 42 6.58 2.21 5.72
CA LEU A 42 6.39 0.82 6.09
C LEU A 42 7.59 -0.01 5.65
N PRO A 43 7.86 -1.13 6.35
CA PRO A 43 8.86 -2.07 5.88
C PRO A 43 8.49 -2.65 4.53
N LEU A 44 9.49 -3.11 3.78
CA LEU A 44 9.26 -3.69 2.47
C LEU A 44 8.23 -4.83 2.52
N ARG A 45 8.31 -5.67 3.56
CA ARG A 45 7.40 -6.81 3.67
C ARG A 45 5.95 -6.36 3.68
N GLN A 46 5.64 -5.34 4.45
CA GLN A 46 4.27 -4.84 4.53
C GLN A 46 3.88 -4.10 3.25
N THR A 47 4.84 -3.44 2.63
CA THR A 47 4.57 -2.77 1.36
C THR A 47 4.25 -3.78 0.28
N TYR A 48 4.95 -4.92 0.24
CA TYR A 48 4.60 -5.99 -0.69
C TYR A 48 3.21 -6.54 -0.46
N ARG A 49 2.75 -6.56 0.80
CA ARG A 49 1.39 -7.00 1.09
C ARG A 49 0.37 -6.05 0.46
N ILE A 50 0.66 -4.77 0.50
CA ILE A 50 -0.21 -3.78 -0.14
C ILE A 50 -0.23 -4.01 -1.64
N ILE A 51 0.93 -4.24 -2.24
CA ILE A 51 1.02 -4.50 -3.67
C ILE A 51 0.26 -5.77 -4.03
N THR A 52 0.39 -6.82 -3.23
CA THR A 52 -0.35 -8.06 -3.45
C THR A 52 -1.85 -7.83 -3.39
N HIS A 53 -2.29 -7.00 -2.45
CA HIS A 53 -3.70 -6.66 -2.34
C HIS A 53 -4.20 -5.99 -3.62
N PHE A 54 -3.46 -5.03 -4.15
CA PHE A 54 -3.85 -4.38 -5.39
C PHE A 54 -3.81 -5.33 -6.58
N LYS A 55 -2.87 -6.26 -6.56
CA LYS A 55 -2.79 -7.27 -7.61
C LYS A 55 -4.05 -8.13 -7.63
N ALA A 56 -4.57 -8.45 -6.45
CA ALA A 56 -5.79 -9.24 -6.34
C ALA A 56 -7.02 -8.49 -6.88
N THR A 57 -7.00 -7.16 -6.84
CA THR A 57 -8.12 -6.37 -7.39
C THR A 57 -8.07 -6.27 -8.90
N GLY A 58 -6.94 -6.61 -9.51
CA GLY A 58 -6.77 -6.44 -10.95
C GLY A 58 -6.37 -5.04 -11.36
N TRP A 59 -6.16 -4.15 -10.43
CA TRP A 59 -5.81 -2.76 -10.74
C TRP A 59 -4.31 -2.54 -10.90
N LEU A 60 -3.48 -3.47 -10.39
CA LEU A 60 -2.05 -3.29 -10.38
C LEU A 60 -1.44 -3.65 -11.72
N GLN A 61 -0.63 -2.75 -12.23
CA GLN A 61 0.20 -2.99 -13.40
C GLN A 61 1.65 -3.01 -12.97
N SER A 62 2.48 -3.70 -13.72
CA SER A 62 3.90 -3.75 -13.41
C SER A 62 4.69 -3.88 -14.70
N ASP A 63 5.88 -3.27 -14.69
CA ASP A 63 6.83 -3.37 -15.80
C ASP A 63 8.21 -3.26 -15.19
N ARG A 64 8.99 -4.32 -15.35
CA ARG A 64 10.32 -4.43 -14.77
C ARG A 64 10.22 -4.33 -13.26
N SER A 65 10.72 -3.31 -12.63
CA SER A 65 10.62 -3.17 -11.18
C SER A 65 9.63 -2.09 -10.75
N TYR A 66 8.84 -1.59 -11.69
CA TYR A 66 7.91 -0.51 -11.42
C TYR A 66 6.50 -1.04 -11.30
N TYR A 67 5.75 -0.43 -10.38
CA TYR A 67 4.35 -0.75 -10.13
C TYR A 67 3.52 0.52 -10.21
N TRP A 68 2.32 0.40 -10.75
CA TRP A 68 1.38 1.51 -10.75
C TRP A 68 -0.03 0.96 -10.80
N LEU A 69 -0.99 1.82 -10.50
CA LEU A 69 -2.39 1.44 -10.50
C LEU A 69 -3.10 2.08 -11.68
N THR A 70 -3.92 1.28 -12.32
CA THR A 70 -4.84 1.74 -13.36
C THR A 70 -6.22 1.29 -12.94
N ILE A 71 -7.05 2.26 -12.53
CA ILE A 71 -8.40 1.97 -12.09
C ILE A 71 -9.35 2.34 -13.20
N ASN A 72 -10.02 1.35 -13.72
CA ASN A 72 -11.03 1.55 -14.76
C ASN A 72 -12.41 1.51 -14.12
N PRO A 73 -13.23 2.54 -14.33
CA PRO A 73 -14.58 2.54 -13.78
C PRO A 73 -15.47 1.47 -14.39
#